data_15dcf374b8549accdee1365741baa8dc
#
_entry.id   15dcf374b8549accdee1365741baa8dc
#
_cell.length_a   1.000
_cell.length_b   1.000
_cell.length_c   1.000
_cell.angle_alpha   90.00
_cell.angle_beta   90.00
_cell.angle_gamma   90.00
#
_symmetry.space_group_name_H-M   'P 1'
#
loop_
_entity.id
_entity.type
_entity.pdbx_description
1 polymer ?
#
loop_
_entity_poly.entity_id
_entity_poly.type
_entity_poly.pdbx_seq_one_letter_code
_entity_poly.pdbx_strand_id
1 'polypeptide(L)'
;MPKLEYPRTLRSQFSNPLIPHPDTGVPGRGTEEMKTNDVTGRFPRGKAGIAIELGRPGTGTRLRDVQTIAMAVAPYAKYGFEPHNPVTVLMLDGSGKLRDEVLNEKTLSAIVELEVDQTDVLPVFNALRDAQKDISTVFSVDLACRLEPDESCPAAIIAEEAGYKLSLNGKTNVGLGKPRYKED
;
A
#
# COMPACT_ATOMS: atom_id res chain seq x y z
N MET A 1 -9.14 25.00 -19.95
CA MET A 1 -9.82 23.86 -19.30
C MET A 1 -10.49 24.34 -18.04
N PRO A 2 -11.70 23.90 -17.70
CA PRO A 2 -12.33 24.26 -16.43
C PRO A 2 -11.45 23.75 -15.29
N LYS A 3 -11.28 24.58 -14.26
CA LYS A 3 -10.54 24.21 -13.04
C LYS A 3 -11.38 23.17 -12.30
N LEU A 4 -10.80 22.00 -12.05
CA LEU A 4 -11.46 20.99 -11.23
C LEU A 4 -11.51 21.46 -9.77
N GLU A 5 -12.65 21.26 -9.13
CA GLU A 5 -12.84 21.51 -7.71
C GLU A 5 -12.87 20.19 -6.93
N TYR A 6 -12.57 20.27 -5.62
CA TYR A 6 -12.67 19.12 -4.74
C TYR A 6 -14.13 18.59 -4.70
N PRO A 7 -14.37 17.28 -4.71
CA PRO A 7 -13.38 16.19 -4.64
C PRO A 7 -12.77 15.76 -6.01
N ARG A 8 -13.18 16.33 -7.13
CA ARG A 8 -12.73 15.92 -8.47
C ARG A 8 -11.23 16.18 -8.73
N THR A 9 -10.63 17.12 -8.00
CA THR A 9 -9.18 17.34 -8.04
C THR A 9 -8.39 16.08 -7.71
N LEU A 10 -8.92 15.16 -6.89
CA LEU A 10 -8.30 13.90 -6.53
C LEU A 10 -7.99 13.03 -7.74
N ARG A 11 -8.82 13.07 -8.79
CA ARG A 11 -8.55 12.34 -10.05
C ARG A 11 -7.21 12.72 -10.66
N SER A 12 -6.90 14.01 -10.65
CA SER A 12 -5.62 14.53 -11.16
C SER A 12 -4.47 14.22 -10.20
N GLN A 13 -4.68 14.44 -8.92
CA GLN A 13 -3.66 14.24 -7.88
C GLN A 13 -3.18 12.79 -7.83
N PHE A 14 -4.09 11.82 -7.90
CA PHE A 14 -3.75 10.40 -7.90
C PHE A 14 -3.30 9.83 -9.27
N SER A 15 -3.48 10.61 -10.34
CA SER A 15 -3.19 10.12 -11.70
C SER A 15 -1.98 10.80 -12.34
N ASN A 16 -1.52 11.92 -11.81
CA ASN A 16 -0.38 12.64 -12.33
C ASN A 16 0.85 12.48 -11.44
N PRO A 17 1.86 11.70 -11.86
CA PRO A 17 3.05 11.44 -11.05
C PRO A 17 3.99 12.66 -10.92
N LEU A 18 3.73 13.73 -11.67
CA LEU A 18 4.55 14.95 -11.64
C LEU A 18 4.04 16.00 -10.65
N ILE A 19 2.84 15.79 -10.10
CA ILE A 19 2.23 16.74 -9.16
C ILE A 19 2.26 16.12 -7.77
N PRO A 20 3.00 16.72 -6.81
CA PRO A 20 2.95 16.28 -5.42
C PRO A 20 1.54 16.44 -4.84
N HIS A 21 1.12 15.48 -4.04
CA HIS A 21 -0.14 15.59 -3.31
C HIS A 21 -0.02 16.74 -2.28
N PRO A 22 -1.00 17.65 -2.20
CA PRO A 22 -0.88 18.86 -1.37
C PRO A 22 -0.66 18.58 0.12
N ASP A 23 -1.26 17.51 0.64
CA ASP A 23 -1.20 17.21 2.07
C ASP A 23 0.02 16.35 2.44
N THR A 24 0.59 15.59 1.51
CA THR A 24 1.70 14.66 1.80
C THR A 24 3.02 15.08 1.16
N GLY A 25 2.98 15.94 0.15
CA GLY A 25 4.15 16.32 -0.64
C GLY A 25 4.72 15.17 -1.52
N VAL A 26 4.08 14.01 -1.50
CA VAL A 26 4.52 12.83 -2.25
C VAL A 26 3.92 12.87 -3.66
N PRO A 27 4.75 12.78 -4.72
CA PRO A 27 4.24 12.66 -6.08
C PRO A 27 3.67 11.25 -6.34
N GLY A 28 2.56 11.19 -7.07
CA GLY A 28 1.96 9.91 -7.44
C GLY A 28 0.99 9.35 -6.42
N ARG A 29 1.05 8.04 -6.12
CA ARG A 29 -0.05 7.27 -5.53
C ARG A 29 0.23 6.65 -4.19
N GLY A 30 1.46 6.66 -3.73
CA GLY A 30 1.94 6.06 -2.49
C GLY A 30 3.37 6.43 -2.22
N THR A 31 3.93 5.91 -1.14
CA THR A 31 5.32 6.21 -0.79
C THR A 31 6.31 5.40 -1.62
N GLU A 32 7.48 5.98 -1.86
CA GLU A 32 8.57 5.30 -2.55
C GLU A 32 9.19 4.17 -1.72
N GLU A 33 9.14 4.29 -0.41
CA GLU A 33 9.79 3.39 0.53
C GLU A 33 9.25 1.97 0.45
N MET A 34 7.92 1.83 0.31
CA MET A 34 7.28 0.53 0.13
C MET A 34 7.54 -0.10 -1.23
N LYS A 35 7.77 0.71 -2.25
CA LYS A 35 7.82 0.25 -3.64
C LYS A 35 9.20 -0.02 -4.15
N THR A 36 10.18 0.70 -3.66
CA THR A 36 11.50 0.74 -4.28
C THR A 36 12.61 0.29 -3.37
N ASN A 37 12.63 0.84 -2.18
CA ASN A 37 13.69 0.60 -1.20
C ASN A 37 13.14 0.90 0.17
N ASP A 38 13.36 0.04 1.10
CA ASP A 38 13.35 0.45 2.50
C ASP A 38 14.67 1.20 2.81
N VAL A 39 14.90 2.33 2.11
CA VAL A 39 16.12 3.13 2.25
C VAL A 39 16.31 3.68 3.66
N THR A 40 15.19 3.80 4.39
CA THR A 40 15.21 4.26 5.78
C THR A 40 15.39 3.12 6.77
N GLY A 41 15.32 1.85 6.31
CA GLY A 41 15.30 0.66 7.16
C GLY A 41 14.06 0.61 8.04
N ARG A 42 12.92 1.01 7.48
CA ARG A 42 11.65 1.17 8.18
C ARG A 42 11.07 -0.13 8.70
N PHE A 43 11.33 -1.24 7.98
CA PHE A 43 10.85 -2.56 8.35
C PHE A 43 11.95 -3.36 9.06
N PRO A 44 11.99 -3.35 10.41
CA PRO A 44 12.92 -4.18 11.15
C PRO A 44 12.59 -5.68 10.97
N ARG A 45 13.52 -6.56 11.39
CA ARG A 45 13.23 -8.00 11.40
C ARG A 45 11.95 -8.31 12.19
N GLY A 46 11.18 -9.27 11.71
CA GLY A 46 9.87 -9.61 12.27
C GLY A 46 8.71 -8.74 11.77
N LYS A 47 8.99 -7.75 10.91
CA LYS A 47 8.00 -6.87 10.29
C LYS A 47 7.94 -7.05 8.78
N ALA A 48 6.81 -6.69 8.21
CA ALA A 48 6.61 -6.61 6.77
C ALA A 48 5.82 -5.36 6.40
N GLY A 49 6.22 -4.72 5.31
CA GLY A 49 5.42 -3.69 4.66
C GLY A 49 4.52 -4.33 3.62
N ILE A 50 3.26 -3.93 3.58
CA ILE A 50 2.30 -4.38 2.57
C ILE A 50 1.75 -3.15 1.85
N ALA A 51 1.86 -3.15 0.51
CA ALA A 51 1.24 -2.15 -0.34
C ALA A 51 0.24 -2.82 -1.29
N ILE A 52 -1.01 -2.38 -1.22
CA ILE A 52 -2.09 -2.89 -2.08
C ILE A 52 -2.36 -1.84 -3.15
N GLU A 53 -1.93 -2.11 -4.38
CA GLU A 53 -2.08 -1.23 -5.53
C GLU A 53 -3.37 -1.50 -6.29
N LEU A 54 -4.43 -0.71 -6.02
CA LEU A 54 -5.72 -0.85 -6.70
C LEU A 54 -5.73 -0.12 -8.04
N GLY A 55 -6.39 -0.73 -9.03
CA GLY A 55 -6.60 -0.15 -10.36
C GLY A 55 -5.48 -0.43 -11.36
N ARG A 56 -4.49 -1.18 -11.00
CA ARG A 56 -3.41 -1.61 -11.91
C ARG A 56 -3.55 -3.10 -12.29
N PRO A 57 -3.18 -3.46 -13.54
CA PRO A 57 -2.75 -2.60 -14.63
C PRO A 57 -3.92 -1.93 -15.39
N GLY A 58 -3.90 -0.57 -15.48
CA GLY A 58 -4.69 0.20 -16.44
C GLY A 58 -6.22 0.22 -16.29
N THR A 59 -6.79 -0.41 -15.26
CA THR A 59 -8.25 -0.50 -15.07
C THR A 59 -8.82 0.74 -14.37
N GLY A 60 -8.02 1.35 -13.51
CA GLY A 60 -8.47 2.39 -12.60
C GLY A 60 -9.28 1.83 -11.42
N THR A 61 -9.51 2.65 -10.42
CA THR A 61 -10.28 2.29 -9.22
C THR A 61 -11.19 3.43 -8.78
N ARG A 62 -12.31 3.10 -8.15
CA ARG A 62 -13.09 4.07 -7.39
C ARG A 62 -12.60 4.09 -5.94
N LEU A 63 -12.68 5.25 -5.30
CA LEU A 63 -12.26 5.34 -3.90
C LEU A 63 -13.14 4.52 -2.95
N ARG A 64 -14.37 4.16 -3.34
CA ARG A 64 -15.16 3.17 -2.59
C ARG A 64 -14.53 1.78 -2.57
N ASP A 65 -13.91 1.34 -3.69
CA ASP A 65 -13.22 0.05 -3.75
C ASP A 65 -11.94 0.10 -2.91
N VAL A 66 -11.26 1.27 -2.90
CA VAL A 66 -10.11 1.52 -2.03
C VAL A 66 -10.51 1.45 -0.55
N GLN A 67 -11.66 2.04 -0.18
CA GLN A 67 -12.21 1.95 1.18
C GLN A 67 -12.49 0.50 1.57
N THR A 68 -13.13 -0.29 0.70
CA THR A 68 -13.42 -1.70 0.98
C THR A 68 -12.15 -2.46 1.34
N ILE A 69 -11.08 -2.28 0.58
CA ILE A 69 -9.79 -2.92 0.84
C ILE A 69 -9.14 -2.37 2.12
N ALA A 70 -9.14 -1.04 2.32
CA ALA A 70 -8.56 -0.43 3.50
C ALA A 70 -9.26 -0.92 4.79
N MET A 71 -10.58 -0.99 4.79
CA MET A 71 -11.35 -1.50 5.94
C MET A 71 -11.09 -2.99 6.20
N ALA A 72 -10.88 -3.79 5.15
CA ALA A 72 -10.58 -5.22 5.30
C ALA A 72 -9.23 -5.47 6.00
N VAL A 73 -8.24 -4.62 5.74
CA VAL A 73 -6.89 -4.77 6.33
C VAL A 73 -6.68 -3.95 7.60
N ALA A 74 -7.58 -3.01 7.91
CA ALA A 74 -7.49 -2.16 9.11
C ALA A 74 -7.30 -2.93 10.43
N PRO A 75 -7.93 -4.12 10.66
CA PRO A 75 -7.71 -4.90 11.88
C PRO A 75 -6.25 -5.32 12.09
N TYR A 76 -5.45 -5.35 11.03
CA TYR A 76 -4.04 -5.74 11.07
C TYR A 76 -3.10 -4.53 11.08
N ALA A 77 -3.61 -3.33 10.85
CA ALA A 77 -2.84 -2.08 10.83
C ALA A 77 -2.49 -1.60 12.26
N LYS A 78 -1.85 -2.46 13.06
CA LYS A 78 -1.46 -2.17 14.45
C LYS A 78 -0.54 -0.96 14.58
N TYR A 79 0.27 -0.70 13.54
CA TYR A 79 1.20 0.43 13.46
C TYR A 79 0.62 1.61 12.67
N GLY A 80 -0.66 1.51 12.29
CA GLY A 80 -1.36 2.46 11.44
C GLY A 80 -1.10 2.23 9.94
N PHE A 81 -1.87 2.96 9.13
CA PHE A 81 -1.58 3.11 7.70
C PHE A 81 -0.44 4.11 7.52
N GLU A 82 0.24 4.04 6.37
CA GLU A 82 1.32 4.97 6.02
C GLU A 82 0.86 6.43 6.08
N PRO A 83 1.38 7.25 6.99
CA PRO A 83 0.85 8.61 7.21
C PRO A 83 1.09 9.55 6.03
N HIS A 84 2.17 9.35 5.26
CA HIS A 84 2.49 10.16 4.10
C HIS A 84 1.86 9.65 2.80
N ASN A 85 0.89 8.73 2.90
CA ASN A 85 0.19 8.19 1.73
C ASN A 85 -1.05 9.04 1.41
N PRO A 86 -1.27 9.40 0.12
CA PRO A 86 -2.46 10.16 -0.30
C PRO A 86 -3.81 9.51 0.04
N VAL A 87 -3.88 8.18 0.15
CA VAL A 87 -5.11 7.50 0.59
C VAL A 87 -5.34 7.70 2.08
N THR A 88 -4.29 7.60 2.89
CA THR A 88 -4.39 7.71 4.34
C THR A 88 -4.93 9.07 4.78
N VAL A 89 -4.54 10.16 4.10
CA VAL A 89 -5.06 11.51 4.42
C VAL A 89 -6.55 11.69 4.08
N LEU A 90 -7.14 10.77 3.31
CA LEU A 90 -8.58 10.74 3.05
C LEU A 90 -9.35 9.92 4.08
N MET A 91 -8.69 9.17 4.94
CA MET A 91 -9.32 8.36 5.98
C MET A 91 -9.87 9.25 7.09
N LEU A 92 -10.99 8.84 7.68
CA LEU A 92 -11.57 9.50 8.84
C LEU A 92 -10.81 9.16 10.12
N ASP A 93 -10.34 7.91 10.18
CA ASP A 93 -9.62 7.34 11.31
C ASP A 93 -8.84 6.08 10.86
N GLY A 94 -8.30 5.33 11.81
CA GLY A 94 -7.56 4.08 11.55
C GLY A 94 -8.41 2.89 11.09
N SER A 95 -9.72 3.04 10.94
CA SER A 95 -10.61 1.95 10.46
C SER A 95 -10.53 1.72 8.94
N GLY A 96 -9.82 2.56 8.22
CA GLY A 96 -9.76 2.52 6.75
C GLY A 96 -10.96 3.18 6.06
N LYS A 97 -11.91 3.74 6.83
CA LYS A 97 -13.07 4.44 6.28
C LYS A 97 -12.66 5.79 5.71
N LEU A 98 -12.98 6.03 4.44
CA LEU A 98 -12.71 7.30 3.76
C LEU A 98 -13.87 8.28 3.95
N ARG A 99 -13.64 9.56 3.65
CA ARG A 99 -14.68 10.59 3.60
C ARG A 99 -15.71 10.26 2.54
N ASP A 100 -16.99 10.42 2.85
CA ASP A 100 -18.09 9.99 1.97
C ASP A 100 -18.08 10.74 0.63
N GLU A 101 -17.72 12.01 0.62
CA GLU A 101 -17.69 12.85 -0.58
C GLU A 101 -16.70 12.39 -1.65
N VAL A 102 -15.68 11.60 -1.27
CA VAL A 102 -14.67 11.12 -2.22
C VAL A 102 -14.98 9.77 -2.85
N LEU A 103 -15.88 8.98 -2.24
CA LEU A 103 -16.10 7.57 -2.59
C LEU A 103 -16.46 7.34 -4.07
N ASN A 104 -17.10 8.29 -4.71
CA ASN A 104 -17.51 8.21 -6.11
C ASN A 104 -16.40 8.62 -7.10
N GLU A 105 -15.31 9.19 -6.60
CA GLU A 105 -14.24 9.61 -7.47
C GLU A 105 -13.48 8.39 -8.02
N LYS A 106 -13.12 8.47 -9.30
CA LYS A 106 -12.34 7.43 -9.99
C LYS A 106 -10.94 7.97 -10.27
N THR A 107 -9.95 7.19 -9.85
CA THR A 107 -8.52 7.48 -10.06
C THR A 107 -7.89 6.43 -10.96
N LEU A 108 -6.74 6.73 -11.54
CA LEU A 108 -6.00 5.78 -12.35
C LEU A 108 -5.50 4.60 -11.50
N SER A 109 -5.04 4.88 -10.31
CA SER A 109 -4.82 3.89 -9.24
C SER A 109 -4.68 4.58 -7.89
N ALA A 110 -4.77 3.78 -6.83
CA ALA A 110 -4.54 4.19 -5.45
C ALA A 110 -3.84 3.07 -4.71
N ILE A 111 -3.08 3.40 -3.67
CA ILE A 111 -2.31 2.43 -2.90
C ILE A 111 -2.71 2.54 -1.44
N VAL A 112 -3.05 1.40 -0.83
CA VAL A 112 -3.19 1.26 0.62
C VAL A 112 -1.90 0.66 1.14
N GLU A 113 -1.26 1.33 2.10
CA GLU A 113 0.06 0.93 2.63
C GLU A 113 -0.01 0.81 4.16
N LEU A 114 0.52 -0.31 4.67
CA LEU A 114 0.58 -0.57 6.11
C LEU A 114 1.81 -1.42 6.45
N GLU A 115 2.26 -1.30 7.70
CA GLU A 115 3.25 -2.17 8.31
C GLU A 115 2.53 -3.19 9.20
N VAL A 116 2.96 -4.44 9.14
CA VAL A 116 2.39 -5.55 9.95
C VAL A 116 3.51 -6.38 10.58
N ASP A 117 3.18 -7.14 11.61
CA ASP A 117 4.02 -8.26 12.04
C ASP A 117 4.08 -9.32 10.94
N GLN A 118 5.20 -10.01 10.76
CA GLN A 118 5.30 -11.08 9.75
C GLN A 118 4.23 -12.16 9.94
N THR A 119 3.83 -12.44 11.17
CA THR A 119 2.75 -13.37 11.50
C THR A 119 1.38 -12.94 10.98
N ASP A 120 1.19 -11.66 10.71
CA ASP A 120 -0.06 -11.10 10.18
C ASP A 120 -0.10 -11.06 8.64
N VAL A 121 0.99 -11.40 7.95
CA VAL A 121 1.03 -11.42 6.47
C VAL A 121 -0.04 -12.33 5.89
N LEU A 122 -0.14 -13.57 6.37
CA LEU A 122 -1.15 -14.52 5.88
C LEU A 122 -2.58 -14.11 6.26
N PRO A 123 -2.88 -13.68 7.49
CA PRO A 123 -4.17 -13.06 7.84
C PRO A 123 -4.58 -11.91 6.93
N VAL A 124 -3.66 -10.99 6.61
CA VAL A 124 -3.93 -9.88 5.67
C VAL A 124 -4.25 -10.40 4.27
N PHE A 125 -3.50 -11.37 3.76
CA PHE A 125 -3.76 -11.97 2.44
C PHE A 125 -5.12 -12.65 2.38
N ASN A 126 -5.53 -13.33 3.44
CA ASN A 126 -6.86 -13.93 3.53
C ASN A 126 -7.96 -12.86 3.55
N ALA A 127 -7.78 -11.78 4.31
CA ALA A 127 -8.71 -10.64 4.31
C ALA A 127 -8.85 -10.01 2.92
N LEU A 128 -7.73 -9.84 2.20
CA LEU A 128 -7.73 -9.33 0.82
C LEU A 128 -8.43 -10.30 -0.15
N ARG A 129 -8.22 -11.61 0.00
CA ARG A 129 -8.88 -12.65 -0.81
C ARG A 129 -10.40 -12.63 -0.62
N ASP A 130 -10.86 -12.32 0.58
CA ASP A 130 -12.29 -12.19 0.84
C ASP A 130 -12.85 -10.87 0.30
N ALA A 131 -12.18 -9.75 0.58
CA ALA A 131 -12.62 -8.42 0.17
C ALA A 131 -12.61 -8.21 -1.35
N GLN A 132 -11.78 -8.94 -2.12
CA GLN A 132 -11.75 -8.83 -3.58
C GLN A 132 -13.10 -9.11 -4.24
N LYS A 133 -14.00 -9.86 -3.58
CA LYS A 133 -15.33 -10.20 -4.10
C LYS A 133 -16.28 -9.01 -4.10
N ASP A 134 -15.97 -7.99 -3.29
CA ASP A 134 -16.82 -6.81 -3.04
C ASP A 134 -16.34 -5.55 -3.77
N ILE A 135 -15.31 -5.67 -4.62
CA ILE A 135 -14.77 -4.57 -5.42
C ILE A 135 -14.98 -4.80 -6.91
N SER A 136 -15.02 -3.69 -7.66
CA SER A 136 -15.22 -3.69 -9.12
C SER A 136 -13.93 -3.34 -9.89
N THR A 137 -12.78 -3.60 -9.28
CA THR A 137 -11.46 -3.34 -9.85
C THR A 137 -10.52 -4.51 -9.57
N VAL A 138 -9.26 -4.36 -9.97
CA VAL A 138 -8.18 -5.32 -9.68
C VAL A 138 -7.15 -4.66 -8.77
N PHE A 139 -6.37 -5.45 -8.07
CA PHE A 139 -5.21 -4.98 -7.33
C PHE A 139 -4.04 -5.96 -7.43
N SER A 140 -2.84 -5.44 -7.23
CA SER A 140 -1.63 -6.20 -6.91
C SER A 140 -1.22 -5.95 -5.47
N VAL A 141 -0.47 -6.88 -4.90
CA VAL A 141 0.08 -6.74 -3.56
C VAL A 141 1.60 -6.77 -3.65
N ASP A 142 2.23 -5.74 -3.13
CA ASP A 142 3.67 -5.69 -2.96
C ASP A 142 4.00 -5.99 -1.50
N LEU A 143 5.00 -6.82 -1.29
CA LEU A 143 5.47 -7.25 0.01
C LEU A 143 6.92 -6.84 0.19
N ALA A 144 7.22 -6.13 1.26
CA ALA A 144 8.57 -5.71 1.61
C ALA A 144 8.93 -6.21 3.01
N CYS A 145 10.06 -6.89 3.14
CA CYS A 145 10.63 -7.25 4.44
C CYS A 145 12.15 -7.23 4.37
N ARG A 146 12.76 -7.20 5.54
CA ARG A 146 14.20 -7.34 5.66
C ARG A 146 14.58 -8.81 5.48
N LEU A 147 15.65 -9.06 4.71
CA LEU A 147 16.21 -10.40 4.57
C LEU A 147 16.86 -10.84 5.89
N GLU A 148 16.75 -12.12 6.17
CA GLU A 148 17.50 -12.75 7.27
C GLU A 148 18.99 -12.87 6.93
N PRO A 149 19.89 -13.19 7.90
CA PRO A 149 21.32 -13.34 7.64
C PRO A 149 21.67 -14.41 6.62
N ASP A 150 20.79 -15.38 6.40
CA ASP A 150 20.91 -16.45 5.39
C ASP A 150 20.33 -16.04 4.02
N GLU A 151 20.01 -14.75 3.85
CA GLU A 151 19.38 -14.17 2.66
C GLU A 151 17.94 -14.64 2.39
N SER A 152 17.32 -15.39 3.28
CA SER A 152 15.91 -15.75 3.18
C SER A 152 15.01 -14.53 3.37
N CYS A 153 13.82 -14.57 2.75
CA CYS A 153 12.77 -13.55 2.86
C CYS A 153 11.56 -14.16 3.60
N PRO A 154 11.43 -14.00 4.91
CA PRO A 154 10.39 -14.69 5.67
C PRO A 154 8.97 -14.42 5.19
N ALA A 155 8.68 -13.16 4.83
CA ALA A 155 7.35 -12.80 4.32
C ALA A 155 7.05 -13.46 2.97
N ALA A 156 8.05 -13.65 2.10
CA ALA A 156 7.91 -14.37 0.86
C ALA A 156 7.63 -15.86 1.11
N ILE A 157 8.37 -16.48 2.03
CA ILE A 157 8.18 -17.88 2.41
C ILE A 157 6.74 -18.11 2.91
N ILE A 158 6.25 -17.26 3.82
CA ILE A 158 4.88 -17.33 4.33
C ILE A 158 3.85 -17.25 3.18
N ALA A 159 4.07 -16.37 2.21
CA ALA A 159 3.18 -16.22 1.07
C ALA A 159 3.19 -17.47 0.16
N GLU A 160 4.37 -18.03 -0.14
CA GLU A 160 4.53 -19.21 -0.99
C GLU A 160 3.95 -20.47 -0.34
N GLU A 161 4.19 -20.70 0.95
CA GLU A 161 3.62 -21.80 1.73
C GLU A 161 2.09 -21.73 1.76
N ALA A 162 1.52 -20.52 1.73
CA ALA A 162 0.08 -20.30 1.62
C ALA A 162 -0.47 -20.44 0.19
N GLY A 163 0.38 -20.81 -0.78
CA GLY A 163 -0.01 -21.04 -2.17
C GLY A 163 -0.09 -19.78 -3.04
N TYR A 164 0.45 -18.66 -2.59
CA TYR A 164 0.59 -17.47 -3.42
C TYR A 164 1.81 -17.57 -4.32
N LYS A 165 1.65 -17.15 -5.58
CA LYS A 165 2.77 -17.06 -6.52
C LYS A 165 3.40 -15.68 -6.45
N LEU A 166 4.69 -15.64 -6.20
CA LEU A 166 5.47 -14.43 -6.27
C LEU A 166 5.88 -14.14 -7.70
N SER A 167 5.93 -12.85 -8.06
CA SER A 167 6.47 -12.43 -9.35
C SER A 167 7.99 -12.57 -9.35
N LEU A 168 8.54 -13.15 -10.42
CA LEU A 168 10.00 -13.21 -10.64
C LEU A 168 10.64 -11.83 -10.79
N ASN A 169 9.84 -10.81 -11.08
CA ASN A 169 10.29 -9.43 -11.26
C ASN A 169 10.19 -8.57 -9.99
N GLY A 170 10.07 -9.20 -8.82
CA GLY A 170 10.18 -8.52 -7.53
C GLY A 170 11.50 -7.76 -7.42
N LYS A 171 11.48 -6.57 -6.83
CA LYS A 171 12.69 -5.77 -6.65
C LYS A 171 13.46 -6.26 -5.44
N THR A 172 14.72 -6.63 -5.66
CA THR A 172 15.68 -6.80 -4.58
C THR A 172 16.53 -5.54 -4.47
N ASN A 173 16.53 -4.91 -3.32
CA ASN A 173 17.30 -3.70 -3.07
C ASN A 173 18.56 -4.03 -2.30
N VAL A 174 19.68 -3.55 -2.80
CA VAL A 174 21.00 -3.82 -2.23
C VAL A 174 21.41 -2.81 -1.14
N GLY A 175 20.45 -2.12 -0.56
CA GLY A 175 20.67 -1.31 0.64
C GLY A 175 21.55 -0.07 0.43
N LEU A 176 21.33 0.69 -0.61
CA LEU A 176 22.05 1.97 -0.84
C LEU A 176 21.63 3.07 0.14
N GLY A 177 20.60 2.85 0.95
CA GLY A 177 20.14 3.75 2.00
C GLY A 177 20.79 3.47 3.35
N LYS A 178 20.70 4.46 4.25
CA LYS A 178 21.09 4.27 5.65
C LYS A 178 19.93 3.64 6.39
N PRO A 179 20.08 2.45 7.00
CA PRO A 179 19.00 1.83 7.75
C PRO A 179 18.59 2.71 8.93
N ARG A 180 17.29 2.85 9.14
CA ARG A 180 16.72 3.59 10.28
C ARG A 180 16.98 2.85 11.59
N TYR A 181 16.97 1.52 11.53
CA TYR A 181 17.22 0.65 12.67
C TYR A 181 18.64 0.07 12.53
N LYS A 182 19.43 0.23 13.57
CA LYS A 182 20.69 -0.50 13.74
C LYS A 182 20.35 -1.80 14.44
N GLU A 183 20.93 -2.88 13.96
CA GLU A 183 20.96 -4.11 14.73
C GLU A 183 22.05 -3.97 15.78
N ASP A 184 21.74 -4.30 17.03
CA ASP A 184 22.71 -4.40 18.13
C ASP A 184 23.52 -5.70 17.97
#